data_44e49dacd39dcc691125bc011c696891
#
_entry.id   44e49dacd39dcc691125bc011c696891
#
_cell.length_a   1.000
_cell.length_b   1.000
_cell.length_c   1.000
_cell.angle_alpha   90.00
_cell.angle_beta   90.00
_cell.angle_gamma   90.00
#
_symmetry.space_group_name_H-M   'P 1'
#
loop_
_entity.id
_entity.type
_entity.pdbx_description
1 polymer ?
#
loop_
_entity_poly.entity_id
_entity_poly.type
_entity_poly.pdbx_seq_one_letter_code
_entity_poly.pdbx_strand_id
1 'polypeptide(L)'
;LKEAQIKAEQLLGLEVLSSIYMLAILNMILMGDGSSNILNKDSLADFDGKYGFGKTGEKFPADAFILNPPYSAKGNGMIFVQKALSMMDKGHAAVIIQSSAGTGKATEYNKKILKENTLLASIKMPADLFIGKSSVQTYIYVFQVKIPHNAKQAVKFIDFSNDGYARSNRKKARNNLVDADRAKERYQEVVDLVHFGKGCLNIFTEDEYFEGTIDPDSGEDWNQTRPVDTRPTLEDFKKTVGDYLAWEVSKLLQGRDASEKKQ
;
A
#
# COMPACT_ATOMS: atom_id res chain seq x y z
N LEU A 1 -33.39 -2.74 -8.60
CA LEU A 1 -33.03 -2.82 -10.03
C LEU A 1 -31.53 -2.53 -10.25
N LYS A 2 -31.00 -1.40 -9.76
CA LYS A 2 -29.57 -1.03 -9.96
C LYS A 2 -28.60 -2.03 -9.32
N GLU A 3 -28.85 -2.48 -8.10
CA GLU A 3 -28.03 -3.47 -7.41
C GLU A 3 -27.98 -4.81 -8.16
N ALA A 4 -29.11 -5.31 -8.63
CA ALA A 4 -29.18 -6.54 -9.41
C ALA A 4 -28.39 -6.42 -10.73
N GLN A 5 -28.42 -5.27 -11.37
CA GLN A 5 -27.64 -5.01 -12.59
C GLN A 5 -26.14 -4.96 -12.30
N ILE A 6 -25.71 -4.34 -11.20
CA ILE A 6 -24.30 -4.31 -10.79
C ILE A 6 -23.80 -5.75 -10.58
N LYS A 7 -24.53 -6.55 -9.83
CA LYS A 7 -24.17 -7.95 -9.56
C LYS A 7 -24.10 -8.78 -10.83
N ALA A 8 -25.05 -8.62 -11.73
CA ALA A 8 -25.14 -9.44 -12.94
C ALA A 8 -24.14 -9.04 -14.05
N GLU A 9 -23.79 -7.75 -14.15
CA GLU A 9 -23.11 -7.24 -15.36
C GLU A 9 -21.84 -6.45 -15.09
N GLN A 10 -21.60 -5.96 -13.85
CA GLN A 10 -20.54 -5.00 -13.56
C GLN A 10 -19.43 -5.57 -12.65
N LEU A 11 -19.54 -6.81 -12.21
CA LEU A 11 -18.51 -7.49 -11.43
C LEU A 11 -17.89 -8.61 -12.26
N LEU A 12 -16.58 -8.72 -12.23
CA LEU A 12 -15.84 -9.82 -12.85
C LEU A 12 -14.69 -10.24 -11.95
N GLY A 13 -14.63 -11.52 -11.60
CA GLY A 13 -13.57 -12.13 -10.83
C GLY A 13 -12.82 -13.19 -11.63
N LEU A 14 -11.56 -13.42 -11.31
CA LEU A 14 -10.71 -14.46 -11.91
C LEU A 14 -10.01 -15.23 -10.80
N GLU A 15 -10.10 -16.56 -10.86
CA GLU A 15 -9.41 -17.47 -9.94
C GLU A 15 -8.96 -18.73 -10.70
N VAL A 16 -7.67 -19.02 -10.59
CA VAL A 16 -7.05 -20.15 -11.31
C VAL A 16 -7.26 -21.49 -10.60
N LEU A 17 -7.27 -21.47 -9.26
CA LEU A 17 -7.44 -22.70 -8.46
C LEU A 17 -8.91 -23.07 -8.36
N SER A 18 -9.31 -24.21 -8.93
CA SER A 18 -10.70 -24.67 -8.97
C SER A 18 -11.34 -24.79 -7.57
N SER A 19 -10.57 -25.20 -6.55
CA SER A 19 -11.06 -25.28 -5.16
C SER A 19 -11.37 -23.90 -4.56
N ILE A 20 -10.52 -22.90 -4.83
CA ILE A 20 -10.72 -21.51 -4.37
C ILE A 20 -11.83 -20.85 -5.17
N TYR A 21 -11.88 -21.10 -6.48
CA TYR A 21 -12.98 -20.67 -7.35
C TYR A 21 -14.35 -21.13 -6.82
N MET A 22 -14.48 -22.41 -6.44
CA MET A 22 -15.72 -22.93 -5.85
C MET A 22 -16.06 -22.25 -4.52
N LEU A 23 -15.07 -22.00 -3.65
CA LEU A 23 -15.26 -21.28 -2.41
C LEU A 23 -15.66 -19.82 -2.64
N ALA A 24 -15.07 -19.16 -3.65
CA ALA A 24 -15.42 -17.80 -4.01
C ALA A 24 -16.88 -17.71 -4.46
N ILE A 25 -17.34 -18.61 -5.34
CA ILE A 25 -18.75 -18.67 -5.77
C ILE A 25 -19.67 -18.89 -4.57
N LEU A 26 -19.39 -19.86 -3.69
CA LEU A 26 -20.19 -20.12 -2.50
C LEU A 26 -20.27 -18.87 -1.60
N ASN A 27 -19.17 -18.20 -1.41
CA ASN A 27 -19.13 -16.98 -0.60
C ASN A 27 -19.98 -15.86 -1.22
N MET A 28 -19.90 -15.66 -2.52
CA MET A 28 -20.72 -14.67 -3.22
C MET A 28 -22.21 -15.00 -3.12
N ILE A 29 -22.60 -16.26 -3.27
CA ILE A 29 -24.00 -16.71 -3.07
C ILE A 29 -24.46 -16.43 -1.65
N LEU A 30 -23.66 -16.77 -0.64
CA LEU A 30 -23.98 -16.53 0.78
C LEU A 30 -24.10 -15.03 1.11
N MET A 31 -23.36 -14.18 0.41
CA MET A 31 -23.46 -12.72 0.53
C MET A 31 -24.59 -12.11 -0.29
N GLY A 32 -25.39 -12.93 -0.97
CA GLY A 32 -26.57 -12.49 -1.70
C GLY A 32 -26.29 -11.96 -3.10
N ASP A 33 -25.12 -12.28 -3.68
CA ASP A 33 -24.81 -11.94 -5.06
C ASP A 33 -25.65 -12.76 -6.06
N GLY A 34 -25.92 -14.01 -5.76
CA GLY A 34 -26.84 -14.91 -6.51
C GLY A 34 -26.32 -15.44 -7.86
N SER A 35 -25.51 -14.68 -8.55
CA SER A 35 -24.89 -15.08 -9.84
C SER A 35 -23.54 -14.41 -9.99
N SER A 36 -22.50 -15.07 -9.54
CA SER A 36 -21.17 -14.50 -9.59
C SER A 36 -20.52 -14.63 -10.97
N ASN A 37 -20.09 -13.53 -11.54
CA ASN A 37 -19.25 -13.51 -12.73
C ASN A 37 -17.78 -13.78 -12.33
N ILE A 38 -17.51 -14.97 -11.78
CA ILE A 38 -16.16 -15.43 -11.49
C ILE A 38 -15.79 -16.48 -12.55
N LEU A 39 -14.63 -16.31 -13.18
CA LEU A 39 -14.10 -17.24 -14.18
C LEU A 39 -12.99 -18.08 -13.56
N ASN A 40 -13.05 -19.41 -13.77
CA ASN A 40 -11.94 -20.29 -13.44
C ASN A 40 -10.91 -20.26 -14.57
N LYS A 41 -10.05 -19.27 -14.57
CA LYS A 41 -9.01 -19.03 -15.60
C LYS A 41 -7.73 -18.51 -14.99
N ASP A 42 -6.61 -18.82 -15.65
CA ASP A 42 -5.35 -18.11 -15.39
C ASP A 42 -5.43 -16.70 -15.95
N SER A 43 -5.34 -15.71 -15.06
CA SER A 43 -5.43 -14.30 -15.42
C SER A 43 -4.27 -13.80 -16.29
N LEU A 44 -3.11 -14.47 -16.26
CA LEU A 44 -1.95 -14.13 -17.09
C LEU A 44 -1.98 -14.83 -18.44
N ALA A 45 -2.31 -16.13 -18.47
CA ALA A 45 -2.21 -16.96 -19.65
C ALA A 45 -3.52 -17.00 -20.47
N ASP A 46 -4.67 -17.14 -19.80
CA ASP A 46 -5.91 -17.53 -20.46
C ASP A 46 -6.97 -16.41 -20.52
N PHE A 47 -6.75 -15.30 -19.81
CA PHE A 47 -7.71 -14.20 -19.81
C PHE A 47 -7.35 -13.13 -20.84
N ASP A 48 -8.31 -12.86 -21.72
CA ASP A 48 -8.18 -11.92 -22.84
C ASP A 48 -8.97 -10.60 -22.64
N GLY A 49 -9.50 -10.37 -21.46
CA GLY A 49 -10.29 -9.15 -21.12
C GLY A 49 -11.78 -9.28 -21.41
N LYS A 50 -12.29 -10.47 -21.79
CA LYS A 50 -13.69 -10.62 -22.18
C LYS A 50 -14.56 -11.12 -21.04
N TYR A 51 -15.86 -10.81 -21.14
CA TYR A 51 -16.87 -11.28 -20.19
C TYR A 51 -16.89 -12.81 -20.05
N GLY A 52 -17.37 -13.26 -18.87
CA GLY A 52 -17.80 -14.62 -18.65
C GLY A 52 -19.20 -14.90 -19.17
N PHE A 53 -20.07 -15.34 -18.29
CA PHE A 53 -21.45 -15.74 -18.63
C PHE A 53 -22.24 -14.68 -19.40
N GLY A 54 -23.01 -15.12 -20.38
CA GLY A 54 -23.98 -14.31 -21.10
C GLY A 54 -23.41 -13.29 -22.09
N LYS A 55 -22.18 -12.82 -21.88
CA LYS A 55 -21.49 -11.82 -22.72
C LYS A 55 -20.10 -12.30 -23.15
N THR A 56 -19.95 -13.60 -23.35
CA THR A 56 -18.73 -14.20 -23.89
C THR A 56 -18.41 -13.62 -25.25
N GLY A 57 -17.20 -13.11 -25.43
CA GLY A 57 -16.78 -12.49 -26.68
C GLY A 57 -16.78 -10.96 -26.66
N GLU A 58 -17.50 -10.33 -25.73
CA GLU A 58 -17.42 -8.88 -25.53
C GLU A 58 -16.31 -8.53 -24.52
N LYS A 59 -15.64 -7.39 -24.75
CA LYS A 59 -14.67 -6.86 -23.80
C LYS A 59 -15.38 -6.41 -22.51
N PHE A 60 -14.85 -6.78 -21.35
CA PHE A 60 -15.33 -6.28 -20.07
C PHE A 60 -14.90 -4.80 -19.88
N PRO A 61 -15.83 -3.85 -19.76
CA PRO A 61 -15.51 -2.43 -19.68
C PRO A 61 -15.10 -2.02 -18.25
N ALA A 62 -14.03 -2.61 -17.75
CA ALA A 62 -13.53 -2.33 -16.41
C ALA A 62 -13.06 -0.88 -16.27
N ASP A 63 -13.60 -0.16 -15.28
CA ASP A 63 -13.18 1.17 -14.86
C ASP A 63 -12.71 1.21 -13.40
N ALA A 64 -12.82 0.09 -12.68
CA ALA A 64 -12.23 -0.14 -11.36
C ALA A 64 -11.58 -1.54 -11.32
N PHE A 65 -10.38 -1.60 -10.73
CA PHE A 65 -9.64 -2.84 -10.54
C PHE A 65 -9.08 -2.94 -9.14
N ILE A 66 -9.30 -4.09 -8.50
CA ILE A 66 -8.78 -4.36 -7.15
C ILE A 66 -8.02 -5.69 -7.20
N LEU A 67 -6.82 -5.72 -6.64
CA LEU A 67 -5.96 -6.90 -6.67
C LEU A 67 -5.17 -7.09 -5.37
N ASN A 68 -5.03 -8.35 -4.99
CA ASN A 68 -4.02 -8.84 -4.06
C ASN A 68 -3.26 -9.97 -4.78
N PRO A 69 -2.15 -9.68 -5.48
CA PRO A 69 -1.44 -10.68 -6.27
C PRO A 69 -0.60 -11.62 -5.42
N PRO A 70 -0.21 -12.80 -5.92
CA PRO A 70 0.76 -13.64 -5.26
C PRO A 70 2.14 -12.97 -5.27
N TYR A 71 2.70 -12.68 -4.09
CA TYR A 71 3.95 -11.93 -3.91
C TYR A 71 5.20 -12.66 -4.41
N SER A 72 5.12 -13.99 -4.57
CA SER A 72 6.18 -14.81 -5.14
C SER A 72 6.28 -14.76 -6.66
N ALA A 73 5.31 -14.16 -7.34
CA ALA A 73 5.30 -14.06 -8.80
C ALA A 73 6.35 -13.07 -9.32
N LYS A 74 6.58 -13.07 -10.63
CA LYS A 74 7.56 -12.18 -11.28
C LYS A 74 7.32 -10.72 -10.93
N GLY A 75 8.41 -10.01 -10.66
CA GLY A 75 8.36 -8.62 -10.23
C GLY A 75 7.60 -8.44 -8.91
N ASN A 76 7.71 -9.42 -7.99
CA ASN A 76 7.02 -9.40 -6.70
C ASN A 76 5.48 -9.26 -6.84
N GLY A 77 4.90 -9.82 -7.91
CA GLY A 77 3.47 -9.72 -8.22
C GLY A 77 3.11 -8.63 -9.24
N MET A 78 4.02 -7.73 -9.59
CA MET A 78 3.74 -6.60 -10.50
C MET A 78 3.41 -7.05 -11.94
N ILE A 79 3.74 -8.28 -12.33
CA ILE A 79 3.31 -8.84 -13.61
C ILE A 79 1.78 -8.89 -13.75
N PHE A 80 1.06 -9.20 -12.67
CA PHE A 80 -0.41 -9.19 -12.65
C PHE A 80 -0.97 -7.79 -12.78
N VAL A 81 -0.35 -6.82 -12.08
CA VAL A 81 -0.74 -5.41 -12.14
C VAL A 81 -0.57 -4.88 -13.57
N GLN A 82 0.59 -5.09 -14.17
CA GLN A 82 0.85 -4.68 -15.56
C GLN A 82 -0.17 -5.29 -16.53
N LYS A 83 -0.46 -6.58 -16.41
CA LYS A 83 -1.43 -7.28 -17.27
C LYS A 83 -2.83 -6.68 -17.13
N ALA A 84 -3.30 -6.47 -15.89
CA ALA A 84 -4.62 -5.92 -15.64
C ALA A 84 -4.76 -4.48 -16.17
N LEU A 85 -3.81 -3.60 -15.87
CA LEU A 85 -3.82 -2.22 -16.35
C LEU A 85 -3.77 -2.13 -17.88
N SER A 86 -3.08 -3.08 -18.55
CA SER A 86 -3.03 -3.11 -20.02
C SER A 86 -4.38 -3.42 -20.66
N MET A 87 -5.26 -4.13 -19.95
CA MET A 87 -6.59 -4.51 -20.44
C MET A 87 -7.67 -3.46 -20.16
N MET A 88 -7.43 -2.52 -19.25
CA MET A 88 -8.34 -1.43 -18.98
C MET A 88 -8.15 -0.28 -19.98
N ASP A 89 -9.21 0.44 -20.28
CA ASP A 89 -9.17 1.62 -21.17
C ASP A 89 -9.20 2.94 -20.40
N LYS A 90 -9.68 2.94 -19.16
CA LYS A 90 -9.80 4.09 -18.26
C LYS A 90 -10.01 3.64 -16.82
N GLY A 91 -10.10 4.60 -15.90
CA GLY A 91 -10.52 4.36 -14.52
C GLY A 91 -9.36 4.28 -13.54
N HIS A 92 -9.55 3.53 -12.47
CA HIS A 92 -8.61 3.46 -11.36
C HIS A 92 -8.32 2.02 -10.96
N ALA A 93 -7.14 1.78 -10.43
CA ALA A 93 -6.77 0.51 -9.86
C ALA A 93 -6.20 0.69 -8.45
N ALA A 94 -6.53 -0.23 -7.56
CA ALA A 94 -5.95 -0.32 -6.22
C ALA A 94 -5.37 -1.73 -6.01
N VAL A 95 -4.10 -1.80 -5.63
CA VAL A 95 -3.38 -3.05 -5.49
C VAL A 95 -2.70 -3.13 -4.14
N ILE A 96 -3.07 -4.14 -3.33
CA ILE A 96 -2.32 -4.43 -2.10
C ILE A 96 -1.19 -5.40 -2.41
N ILE A 97 0.04 -5.01 -2.06
CA ILE A 97 1.23 -5.76 -2.46
C ILE A 97 2.35 -5.57 -1.45
N GLN A 98 3.33 -6.49 -1.44
CA GLN A 98 4.49 -6.37 -0.56
C GLN A 98 5.35 -5.14 -0.88
N SER A 99 6.01 -4.58 0.14
CA SER A 99 6.83 -3.38 0.03
C SER A 99 7.93 -3.46 -1.04
N SER A 100 8.51 -4.64 -1.24
CA SER A 100 9.54 -4.87 -2.26
C SER A 100 9.05 -4.74 -3.72
N ALA A 101 7.74 -4.57 -3.94
CA ALA A 101 7.19 -4.27 -5.26
C ALA A 101 7.39 -2.80 -5.68
N GLY A 102 7.73 -1.91 -4.74
CA GLY A 102 8.07 -0.51 -5.03
C GLY A 102 9.49 -0.27 -5.52
N THR A 103 10.33 -1.32 -5.61
CA THR A 103 11.76 -1.22 -5.94
C THR A 103 12.34 -2.57 -6.39
N GLY A 104 13.61 -2.59 -6.77
CA GLY A 104 14.40 -3.80 -7.00
C GLY A 104 13.84 -4.69 -8.13
N LYS A 105 13.44 -5.92 -7.82
CA LYS A 105 12.98 -6.91 -8.84
C LYS A 105 11.74 -6.47 -9.62
N ALA A 106 11.00 -5.50 -9.13
CA ALA A 106 9.79 -4.98 -9.77
C ALA A 106 10.08 -3.80 -10.70
N THR A 107 11.24 -3.17 -10.64
CA THR A 107 11.63 -1.94 -11.35
C THR A 107 11.25 -1.95 -12.83
N GLU A 108 11.52 -3.03 -13.55
CA GLU A 108 11.19 -3.11 -14.98
C GLU A 108 9.66 -3.16 -15.26
N TYR A 109 8.88 -3.71 -14.34
CA TYR A 109 7.42 -3.66 -14.42
C TYR A 109 6.91 -2.26 -14.07
N ASN A 110 7.49 -1.64 -13.04
CA ASN A 110 7.13 -0.31 -12.57
C ASN A 110 7.32 0.74 -13.66
N LYS A 111 8.48 0.73 -14.36
CA LYS A 111 8.74 1.58 -15.53
C LYS A 111 7.67 1.42 -16.61
N LYS A 112 7.32 0.19 -16.95
CA LYS A 112 6.30 -0.09 -17.98
C LYS A 112 4.93 0.40 -17.54
N ILE A 113 4.58 0.22 -16.27
CA ILE A 113 3.31 0.68 -15.71
C ILE A 113 3.23 2.21 -15.77
N LEU A 114 4.27 2.92 -15.34
CA LEU A 114 4.28 4.39 -15.30
C LEU A 114 4.31 5.03 -16.70
N LYS A 115 4.79 4.34 -17.73
CA LYS A 115 4.71 4.81 -19.11
C LYS A 115 3.28 4.96 -19.64
N GLU A 116 2.34 4.21 -19.07
CA GLU A 116 0.94 4.22 -19.51
C GLU A 116 -0.05 4.65 -18.43
N ASN A 117 0.36 4.66 -17.16
CA ASN A 117 -0.51 4.89 -16.02
C ASN A 117 0.15 5.79 -14.99
N THR A 118 -0.64 6.52 -14.22
CA THR A 118 -0.15 7.39 -13.15
C THR A 118 -0.29 6.72 -11.79
N LEU A 119 0.77 6.67 -10.99
CA LEU A 119 0.69 6.37 -9.56
C LEU A 119 0.14 7.60 -8.84
N LEU A 120 -1.03 7.48 -8.22
CA LEU A 120 -1.69 8.54 -7.47
C LEU A 120 -1.32 8.54 -5.99
N ALA A 121 -1.25 7.34 -5.41
CA ALA A 121 -0.96 7.19 -3.99
C ALA A 121 -0.21 5.90 -3.69
N SER A 122 0.61 5.94 -2.65
CA SER A 122 1.30 4.82 -2.02
C SER A 122 0.99 4.84 -0.53
N ILE A 123 0.27 3.84 -0.04
CA ILE A 123 -0.26 3.77 1.31
C ILE A 123 0.41 2.61 2.01
N LYS A 124 1.22 2.89 3.04
CA LYS A 124 1.86 1.88 3.88
C LYS A 124 0.83 1.28 4.82
N MET A 125 0.64 -0.02 4.78
CA MET A 125 -0.35 -0.73 5.59
C MET A 125 0.23 -1.21 6.93
N PRO A 126 -0.61 -1.54 7.93
CA PRO A 126 -0.15 -2.15 9.17
C PRO A 126 0.66 -3.43 8.92
N ALA A 127 1.74 -3.61 9.67
CA ALA A 127 2.60 -4.78 9.55
C ALA A 127 1.89 -6.08 9.97
N ASP A 128 0.88 -5.99 10.81
CA ASP A 128 0.06 -7.10 11.31
C ASP A 128 -1.23 -7.34 10.48
N LEU A 129 -1.37 -6.68 9.32
CA LEU A 129 -2.57 -6.81 8.48
C LEU A 129 -2.89 -8.28 8.14
N PHE A 130 -1.87 -9.10 7.91
CA PHE A 130 -1.99 -10.53 7.63
C PHE A 130 -1.53 -11.41 8.80
N ILE A 131 -1.81 -10.99 10.04
CA ILE A 131 -1.38 -11.71 11.25
C ILE A 131 -1.78 -13.20 11.21
N GLY A 132 -0.83 -14.07 11.52
CA GLY A 132 -1.02 -15.53 11.46
C GLY A 132 -0.91 -16.15 10.07
N LYS A 133 -0.71 -15.36 9.02
CA LYS A 133 -0.47 -15.83 7.64
C LYS A 133 0.89 -15.35 7.11
N SER A 134 1.18 -14.08 7.29
CA SER A 134 2.40 -13.45 6.82
C SER A 134 2.73 -12.24 7.70
N SER A 135 4.02 -11.94 7.88
CA SER A 135 4.52 -10.71 8.52
C SER A 135 5.17 -9.77 7.49
N VAL A 136 4.78 -9.87 6.24
CA VAL A 136 5.32 -9.02 5.18
C VAL A 136 4.70 -7.63 5.25
N GLN A 137 5.54 -6.60 5.24
CA GLN A 137 5.08 -5.22 5.09
C GLN A 137 4.43 -5.04 3.72
N THR A 138 3.19 -4.54 3.70
CA THR A 138 2.44 -4.29 2.48
C THR A 138 2.14 -2.82 2.30
N TYR A 139 1.89 -2.47 1.04
CA TYR A 139 1.44 -1.16 0.59
C TYR A 139 0.21 -1.32 -0.30
N ILE A 140 -0.64 -0.31 -0.33
CA ILE A 140 -1.66 -0.16 -1.36
C ILE A 140 -1.16 0.89 -2.34
N TYR A 141 -1.02 0.50 -3.61
CA TYR A 141 -0.75 1.43 -4.71
C TYR A 141 -2.05 1.73 -5.43
N VAL A 142 -2.32 3.02 -5.64
CA VAL A 142 -3.50 3.51 -6.37
C VAL A 142 -3.05 4.12 -7.67
N PHE A 143 -3.64 3.65 -8.78
CA PHE A 143 -3.29 4.09 -10.13
C PHE A 143 -4.47 4.77 -10.82
N GLN A 144 -4.16 5.76 -11.66
CA GLN A 144 -5.03 6.22 -12.72
C GLN A 144 -4.61 5.58 -14.03
N VAL A 145 -5.56 4.94 -14.69
CA VAL A 145 -5.32 4.09 -15.86
C VAL A 145 -5.26 4.92 -17.15
N LYS A 146 -4.34 4.56 -18.05
CA LYS A 146 -4.14 5.16 -19.39
C LYS A 146 -3.81 6.66 -19.37
N ILE A 147 -3.22 7.13 -18.30
CA ILE A 147 -2.60 8.46 -18.22
C ILE A 147 -1.15 8.26 -17.80
N PRO A 148 -0.17 8.53 -18.69
CA PRO A 148 1.25 8.38 -18.36
C PRO A 148 1.65 9.23 -17.16
N HIS A 149 2.49 8.66 -16.28
CA HIS A 149 2.98 9.39 -15.12
C HIS A 149 3.97 10.48 -15.54
N ASN A 150 3.71 11.70 -15.11
CA ASN A 150 4.62 12.81 -15.30
C ASN A 150 5.56 12.94 -14.10
N ALA A 151 6.87 13.11 -14.33
CA ALA A 151 7.87 13.26 -13.26
C ALA A 151 7.59 14.42 -12.28
N LYS A 152 6.76 15.39 -12.66
CA LYS A 152 6.31 16.49 -11.78
C LYS A 152 4.98 16.20 -11.09
N GLN A 153 4.35 15.06 -11.38
CA GLN A 153 3.10 14.66 -10.78
C GLN A 153 3.32 14.31 -9.31
N ALA A 154 2.57 14.95 -8.43
CA ALA A 154 2.60 14.60 -7.01
C ALA A 154 1.97 13.23 -6.78
N VAL A 155 2.67 12.38 -6.04
CA VAL A 155 2.20 11.12 -5.48
C VAL A 155 1.94 11.34 -3.99
N LYS A 156 0.83 10.84 -3.51
CA LYS A 156 0.44 10.93 -2.09
C LYS A 156 1.02 9.74 -1.34
N PHE A 157 1.90 10.00 -0.40
CA PHE A 157 2.50 8.97 0.46
C PHE A 157 1.82 9.04 1.83
N ILE A 158 1.22 7.92 2.26
CA ILE A 158 0.44 7.84 3.48
C ILE A 158 0.99 6.71 4.36
N ASP A 159 1.42 7.03 5.58
CA ASP A 159 1.73 6.01 6.58
C ASP A 159 0.45 5.62 7.33
N PHE A 160 -0.16 4.54 6.91
CA PHE A 160 -1.34 3.94 7.53
C PHE A 160 -0.98 2.75 8.43
N SER A 161 0.23 2.76 9.01
CA SER A 161 0.69 1.70 9.91
C SER A 161 -0.19 1.56 11.15
N ASN A 162 -0.79 2.67 11.61
CA ASN A 162 -1.87 2.70 12.59
C ASN A 162 -3.20 2.91 11.87
N ASP A 163 -3.91 1.84 11.56
CA ASP A 163 -5.23 1.91 10.94
C ASP A 163 -6.39 1.96 11.94
N GLY A 164 -6.08 2.07 13.21
CA GLY A 164 -7.05 2.12 14.30
C GLY A 164 -7.54 0.76 14.80
N TYR A 165 -7.20 -0.35 14.14
CA TYR A 165 -7.58 -1.68 14.57
C TYR A 165 -6.50 -2.36 15.39
N ALA A 166 -6.88 -2.92 16.55
CA ALA A 166 -6.10 -3.93 17.25
C ALA A 166 -6.45 -5.33 16.71
N ARG A 167 -5.43 -6.10 16.33
CA ARG A 167 -5.57 -7.45 15.76
C ARG A 167 -5.04 -8.50 16.72
N SER A 168 -5.70 -9.65 16.78
CA SER A 168 -5.22 -10.80 17.53
C SER A 168 -5.40 -12.10 16.73
N ASN A 169 -4.42 -13.02 16.86
CA ASN A 169 -4.48 -14.35 16.23
C ASN A 169 -4.88 -15.40 17.25
N ARG A 170 -6.01 -15.22 17.95
CA ARG A 170 -6.51 -16.19 18.93
C ARG A 170 -7.51 -17.13 18.27
N LYS A 171 -7.21 -18.41 18.21
CA LYS A 171 -8.09 -19.45 17.61
C LYS A 171 -9.50 -19.51 18.21
N LYS A 172 -9.71 -19.05 19.45
CA LYS A 172 -10.99 -19.05 20.16
C LYS A 172 -11.60 -17.67 20.37
N ALA A 173 -11.00 -16.61 19.82
CA ALA A 173 -11.57 -15.29 19.99
C ALA A 173 -12.81 -15.13 19.10
N ARG A 174 -13.88 -14.60 19.66
CA ARG A 174 -15.09 -14.24 18.91
C ARG A 174 -14.85 -13.12 17.91
N ASN A 175 -13.90 -12.27 18.22
CA ASN A 175 -13.54 -11.12 17.41
C ASN A 175 -12.02 -10.92 17.45
N ASN A 176 -11.37 -11.12 16.31
CA ASN A 176 -9.92 -10.93 16.15
C ASN A 176 -9.56 -9.52 15.69
N LEU A 177 -10.54 -8.68 15.44
CA LEU A 177 -10.40 -7.31 14.99
C LEU A 177 -11.26 -6.41 15.89
N VAL A 178 -10.62 -5.48 16.58
CA VAL A 178 -11.29 -4.55 17.50
C VAL A 178 -10.93 -3.13 17.10
N ASP A 179 -11.94 -2.26 16.97
CA ASP A 179 -11.71 -0.83 16.82
C ASP A 179 -11.12 -0.28 18.13
N ALA A 180 -9.86 0.09 18.09
CA ALA A 180 -9.10 0.57 19.24
C ALA A 180 -8.82 2.09 19.17
N ASP A 181 -8.83 2.69 17.98
CA ASP A 181 -8.53 4.10 17.77
C ASP A 181 -9.21 4.62 16.49
N ARG A 182 -10.53 4.80 16.55
CA ARG A 182 -11.32 5.45 15.49
C ARG A 182 -11.05 4.86 14.10
N ALA A 183 -11.01 3.53 13.98
CA ALA A 183 -10.62 2.87 12.75
C ALA A 183 -11.48 3.31 11.54
N LYS A 184 -12.80 3.43 11.70
CA LYS A 184 -13.69 3.83 10.60
C LYS A 184 -13.37 5.23 10.08
N GLU A 185 -13.11 6.17 10.98
CA GLU A 185 -12.78 7.55 10.65
C GLU A 185 -11.40 7.62 9.99
N ARG A 186 -10.41 6.82 10.46
CA ARG A 186 -9.09 6.72 9.84
C ARG A 186 -9.18 6.19 8.41
N TYR A 187 -9.95 5.14 8.17
CA TYR A 187 -10.17 4.62 6.82
C TYR A 187 -10.86 5.65 5.91
N GLN A 188 -11.84 6.39 6.43
CA GLN A 188 -12.48 7.45 5.64
C GLN A 188 -11.50 8.56 5.30
N GLU A 189 -10.69 9.00 6.27
CA GLU A 189 -9.70 10.06 6.03
C GLU A 189 -8.62 9.64 5.02
N VAL A 190 -8.19 8.36 5.00
CA VAL A 190 -7.28 7.86 3.94
C VAL A 190 -7.92 8.02 2.56
N VAL A 191 -9.21 7.70 2.42
CA VAL A 191 -9.94 7.89 1.16
C VAL A 191 -9.95 9.36 0.78
N ASP A 192 -10.27 10.25 1.72
CA ASP A 192 -10.32 11.69 1.49
C ASP A 192 -8.94 12.28 1.14
N LEU A 193 -7.87 11.81 1.82
CA LEU A 193 -6.49 12.19 1.50
C LEU A 193 -6.08 11.75 0.09
N VAL A 194 -6.46 10.53 -0.33
CA VAL A 194 -6.22 10.06 -1.70
C VAL A 194 -6.96 10.92 -2.73
N HIS A 195 -8.19 11.32 -2.45
CA HIS A 195 -8.99 12.13 -3.37
C HIS A 195 -8.58 13.61 -3.36
N PHE A 196 -8.52 14.22 -2.20
CA PHE A 196 -8.46 15.68 -2.05
C PHE A 196 -7.11 16.21 -1.51
N GLY A 197 -6.22 15.32 -1.03
CA GLY A 197 -4.89 15.69 -0.57
C GLY A 197 -4.86 16.34 0.81
N LYS A 198 -3.77 17.06 1.08
CA LYS A 198 -3.41 17.62 2.39
C LYS A 198 -4.51 18.42 3.09
N GLY A 199 -5.42 19.03 2.34
CA GLY A 199 -6.53 19.82 2.90
C GLY A 199 -7.52 19.03 3.78
N CYS A 200 -7.47 17.68 3.71
CA CYS A 200 -8.34 16.79 4.48
C CYS A 200 -7.68 16.20 5.73
N LEU A 201 -6.47 16.63 6.09
CA LEU A 201 -5.79 16.19 7.32
C LEU A 201 -6.60 16.58 8.57
N ASN A 202 -6.93 15.59 9.39
CA ASN A 202 -7.70 15.77 10.63
C ASN A 202 -7.21 14.82 11.73
N ILE A 203 -7.23 13.51 11.51
CA ILE A 203 -6.71 12.49 12.43
C ILE A 203 -5.24 12.21 12.12
N PHE A 204 -4.91 12.15 10.83
CA PHE A 204 -3.55 11.99 10.36
C PHE A 204 -2.76 13.29 10.57
N THR A 205 -1.49 13.12 10.87
CA THR A 205 -0.53 14.22 11.05
C THR A 205 0.25 14.46 9.75
N GLU A 206 0.95 15.58 9.70
CA GLU A 206 1.89 15.84 8.59
C GLU A 206 3.06 14.86 8.55
N ASP A 207 3.32 14.10 9.62
CA ASP A 207 4.35 13.05 9.62
C ASP A 207 3.87 11.77 8.96
N GLU A 208 2.55 11.54 8.96
CA GLU A 208 1.91 10.38 8.35
C GLU A 208 1.48 10.63 6.89
N TYR A 209 1.49 11.89 6.43
CA TYR A 209 1.11 12.25 5.06
C TYR A 209 2.06 13.27 4.46
N PHE A 210 2.54 13.00 3.23
CA PHE A 210 3.23 14.00 2.43
C PHE A 210 3.02 13.76 0.94
N GLU A 211 3.27 14.78 0.14
CA GLU A 211 3.26 14.70 -1.31
C GLU A 211 4.69 14.80 -1.83
N GLY A 212 5.07 13.84 -2.65
CA GLY A 212 6.39 13.75 -3.26
C GLY A 212 6.28 13.41 -4.73
N THR A 213 7.40 13.39 -5.43
CA THR A 213 7.47 12.98 -6.83
C THR A 213 8.26 11.69 -6.96
N ILE A 214 7.98 10.92 -8.01
CA ILE A 214 8.76 9.76 -8.42
C ILE A 214 9.26 9.96 -9.85
N ASP A 215 10.42 9.36 -10.13
CA ASP A 215 10.96 9.33 -11.49
C ASP A 215 10.37 8.11 -12.22
N PRO A 216 9.54 8.30 -13.27
CA PRO A 216 8.95 7.18 -14.02
C PRO A 216 9.98 6.31 -14.73
N ASP A 217 11.17 6.84 -15.02
CA ASP A 217 12.25 6.11 -15.70
C ASP A 217 13.11 5.30 -14.71
N SER A 218 13.11 5.64 -13.43
CA SER A 218 13.77 4.83 -12.39
C SER A 218 12.97 3.57 -12.06
N GLY A 219 11.64 3.67 -12.00
CA GLY A 219 10.74 2.60 -11.56
C GLY A 219 10.92 2.21 -10.10
N GLU A 220 11.51 3.08 -9.30
CA GLU A 220 11.83 2.90 -7.89
C GLU A 220 11.18 4.01 -7.04
N ASP A 221 11.44 4.01 -5.75
CA ASP A 221 11.00 5.03 -4.79
C ASP A 221 9.48 5.16 -4.61
N TRP A 222 8.74 4.05 -4.81
CA TRP A 222 7.30 4.03 -4.60
C TRP A 222 6.87 3.97 -3.13
N ASN A 223 7.83 3.78 -2.21
CA ASN A 223 7.61 3.64 -0.76
C ASN A 223 8.31 4.77 0.02
N GLN A 224 8.27 5.98 -0.49
CA GLN A 224 8.90 7.10 0.18
C GLN A 224 8.26 7.35 1.55
N THR A 225 9.08 7.78 2.49
CA THR A 225 8.66 8.33 3.78
C THR A 225 8.94 9.83 3.79
N ARG A 226 8.23 10.57 4.64
CA ARG A 226 8.50 12.00 4.78
C ARG A 226 9.99 12.23 5.05
N PRO A 227 10.65 13.12 4.32
CA PRO A 227 12.01 13.50 4.62
C PRO A 227 12.11 14.10 6.02
N VAL A 228 12.94 13.53 6.86
CA VAL A 228 13.22 14.07 8.20
C VAL A 228 14.24 15.18 8.06
N ASP A 229 13.95 16.34 8.63
CA ASP A 229 14.94 17.42 8.74
C ASP A 229 16.02 17.00 9.74
N THR A 230 17.18 16.63 9.22
CA THR A 230 18.33 16.19 10.04
C THR A 230 19.26 17.36 10.39
N ARG A 231 18.90 18.59 10.06
CA ARG A 231 19.71 19.77 10.44
C ARG A 231 19.73 19.89 11.96
N PRO A 232 20.90 20.08 12.58
CA PRO A 232 21.00 20.23 14.02
C PRO A 232 20.16 21.41 14.50
N THR A 233 19.40 21.20 15.54
CA THR A 233 18.64 22.24 16.23
C THR A 233 19.52 23.00 17.23
N LEU A 234 19.05 24.15 17.72
CA LEU A 234 19.73 24.86 18.80
C LEU A 234 19.86 24.01 20.09
N GLU A 235 18.92 23.10 20.31
CA GLU A 235 18.96 22.18 21.45
C GLU A 235 20.05 21.12 21.27
N ASP A 236 20.24 20.59 20.06
CA ASP A 236 21.31 19.64 19.74
C ASP A 236 22.69 20.31 19.97
N PHE A 237 22.85 21.55 19.54
CA PHE A 237 24.07 22.31 19.81
C PHE A 237 24.28 22.53 21.31
N LYS A 238 23.27 22.95 22.07
CA LYS A 238 23.36 23.10 23.50
C LYS A 238 23.73 21.82 24.21
N LYS A 239 23.11 20.70 23.82
CA LYS A 239 23.41 19.38 24.35
C LYS A 239 24.86 19.00 24.06
N THR A 240 25.32 19.14 22.82
CA THR A 240 26.69 18.80 22.43
C THR A 240 27.72 19.62 23.20
N VAL A 241 27.49 20.93 23.37
CA VAL A 241 28.36 21.79 24.16
C VAL A 241 28.33 21.39 25.64
N GLY A 242 27.16 21.09 26.19
CA GLY A 242 27.00 20.60 27.57
C GLY A 242 27.75 19.31 27.83
N ASP A 243 27.60 18.32 26.92
CA ASP A 243 28.28 17.03 26.99
C ASP A 243 29.83 17.19 26.91
N TYR A 244 30.29 18.08 26.03
CA TYR A 244 31.71 18.40 25.90
C TYR A 244 32.27 19.04 27.20
N LEU A 245 31.57 20.02 27.75
CA LEU A 245 31.97 20.67 29.01
C LEU A 245 31.99 19.67 30.17
N ALA A 246 30.97 18.81 30.28
CA ALA A 246 30.93 17.74 31.28
C ALA A 246 32.13 16.78 31.17
N TRP A 247 32.49 16.42 29.93
CA TRP A 247 33.65 15.59 29.65
C TRP A 247 34.96 16.29 30.04
N GLU A 248 35.16 17.57 29.71
CA GLU A 248 36.32 18.35 30.08
C GLU A 248 36.46 18.47 31.62
N VAL A 249 35.35 18.77 32.31
CA VAL A 249 35.32 18.82 33.78
C VAL A 249 35.72 17.45 34.38
N SER A 250 35.19 16.35 33.84
CA SER A 250 35.50 15.01 34.27
C SER A 250 37.00 14.71 34.14
N LYS A 251 37.62 15.11 33.03
CA LYS A 251 39.06 14.97 32.80
C LYS A 251 39.90 15.74 33.84
N LEU A 252 39.49 17.00 34.11
CA LEU A 252 40.20 17.83 35.09
C LEU A 252 40.14 17.24 36.50
N LEU A 253 38.99 16.68 36.87
CA LEU A 253 38.82 15.99 38.16
C LEU A 253 39.68 14.73 38.26
N GLN A 254 39.71 13.88 37.24
CA GLN A 254 40.56 12.69 37.17
C GLN A 254 42.06 13.03 37.20
N GLY A 255 42.46 14.14 36.57
CA GLY A 255 43.83 14.63 36.61
C GLY A 255 44.26 15.14 37.98
N ARG A 256 43.33 15.71 38.81
CA ARG A 256 43.60 16.10 40.19
C ARG A 256 43.80 14.89 41.11
N ASP A 257 42.92 13.88 41.00
CA ASP A 257 43.05 12.64 41.80
C ASP A 257 44.37 11.88 41.54
N ALA A 258 44.90 12.00 40.31
CA ALA A 258 46.18 11.40 39.94
C ALA A 258 47.40 12.18 40.53
N SER A 259 47.27 13.50 40.80
CA SER A 259 48.33 14.30 41.40
C SER A 259 48.35 14.22 42.93
N GLU A 260 47.20 14.04 43.58
CA GLU A 260 47.13 13.86 45.04
C GLU A 260 47.60 12.48 45.52
N LYS A 261 47.58 11.44 44.65
CA LYS A 261 48.10 10.09 44.95
C LYS A 261 49.63 9.95 44.76
N LYS A 262 50.33 11.03 44.41
CA LYS A 262 51.79 11.05 44.22
C LYS A 262 52.55 11.91 45.27
N GLN A 263 51.86 12.39 46.29
CA GLN A 263 52.44 12.94 47.52
C GLN A 263 52.22 11.92 48.66
#